data_e9d8116721c80d022d7d18ef7cf8c9d4
#
_entry.id   e9d8116721c80d022d7d18ef7cf8c9d4
#
_cell.length_a   1.000
_cell.length_b   1.000
_cell.length_c   1.000
_cell.angle_alpha   90.00
_cell.angle_beta   90.00
_cell.angle_gamma   90.00
#
_symmetry.space_group_name_H-M   'P 1'
#
loop_
_entity.id
_entity.type
_entity.pdbx_description
1 polymer ?
#
loop_
_entity_poly.entity_id
_entity_poly.type
_entity_poly.pdbx_seq_one_letter_code
_entity_poly.pdbx_strand_id
1 'polypeptide(L)'
;MVYLAWRSYNSGPYHFRGVTDMATVSIHPSVDNGAKPAAPGFAGGTLVCKCGQNPVEVSVQSQSAHNHACGCTKCWKPKGALFAVVAVAPRDKVSVTKNGDKLTVVDPGATIQRHACKVCGTHMYGRIEKAGHPFHGLDFIHTELSPQSGWSPPEFAAFVSSIIESGADPKQMGAVRARLRELKLEPYDCLSPPLMDFIATHIAKASGVLKG
;
A
#
# COMPACT_ATOMS: atom_id res chain seq x y z
N MET A 1 39.07 -35.63 -23.02
CA MET A 1 39.96 -35.01 -22.02
C MET A 1 40.33 -33.62 -22.54
N VAL A 2 39.70 -32.57 -22.08
CA VAL A 2 40.04 -31.18 -22.44
C VAL A 2 40.17 -30.41 -21.13
N TYR A 3 41.43 -30.03 -20.81
CA TYR A 3 41.77 -29.18 -19.68
C TYR A 3 41.49 -27.72 -20.04
N LEU A 4 40.59 -27.07 -19.31
CA LEU A 4 40.37 -25.63 -19.37
C LEU A 4 41.27 -24.97 -18.31
N ALA A 5 42.22 -24.17 -18.78
CA ALA A 5 43.13 -23.37 -17.97
C ALA A 5 42.37 -22.17 -17.33
N TRP A 6 42.45 -22.08 -16.01
CA TRP A 6 42.03 -20.90 -15.25
C TRP A 6 43.03 -19.77 -15.45
N ARG A 7 42.61 -18.68 -16.07
CA ARG A 7 43.35 -17.41 -16.07
C ARG A 7 43.07 -16.69 -14.76
N SER A 8 44.12 -16.48 -13.97
CA SER A 8 44.17 -15.59 -12.82
C SER A 8 43.85 -14.15 -13.26
N TYR A 9 42.75 -13.59 -12.76
CA TYR A 9 42.44 -12.18 -12.90
C TYR A 9 43.14 -11.40 -11.79
N ASN A 10 44.01 -10.49 -12.21
CA ASN A 10 44.80 -9.58 -11.37
C ASN A 10 43.85 -8.55 -10.72
N SER A 11 43.75 -8.55 -9.39
CA SER A 11 43.01 -7.58 -8.60
C SER A 11 43.79 -6.29 -8.47
N GLY A 12 43.55 -5.34 -9.38
CA GLY A 12 43.95 -3.94 -9.19
C GLY A 12 43.02 -3.23 -8.19
N PRO A 13 43.49 -2.20 -7.45
CA PRO A 13 42.66 -1.52 -6.46
C PRO A 13 41.58 -0.72 -7.16
N TYR A 14 40.30 -1.14 -6.98
CA TYR A 14 39.15 -0.35 -7.37
C TYR A 14 39.08 0.87 -6.46
N HIS A 15 39.51 2.01 -6.98
CA HIS A 15 39.15 3.33 -6.41
C HIS A 15 37.63 3.51 -6.52
N PHE A 16 36.96 3.43 -5.40
CA PHE A 16 35.58 3.93 -5.25
C PHE A 16 35.62 5.44 -5.50
N ARG A 17 35.39 5.84 -6.74
CA ARG A 17 35.07 7.24 -7.05
C ARG A 17 33.60 7.48 -6.79
N GLY A 18 33.34 8.39 -5.85
CA GLY A 18 32.19 9.27 -5.85
C GLY A 18 30.85 8.55 -5.63
N VAL A 19 30.34 8.66 -4.42
CA VAL A 19 28.89 8.65 -4.16
C VAL A 19 28.31 9.81 -4.98
N THR A 20 27.92 9.55 -6.22
CA THR A 20 27.02 10.42 -6.94
C THR A 20 25.73 10.45 -6.13
N ASP A 21 25.30 11.66 -5.79
CA ASP A 21 24.05 12.01 -5.17
C ASP A 21 22.90 11.18 -5.81
N MET A 22 22.62 10.01 -5.24
CA MET A 22 21.49 9.18 -5.68
C MET A 22 20.27 9.91 -5.17
N ALA A 23 19.58 10.63 -6.05
CA ALA A 23 18.29 11.20 -5.75
C ALA A 23 17.48 10.16 -4.99
N THR A 24 17.12 10.47 -3.75
CA THR A 24 16.45 9.54 -2.85
C THR A 24 15.15 9.07 -3.52
N VAL A 25 14.99 7.78 -3.72
CA VAL A 25 13.79 7.21 -4.34
C VAL A 25 12.57 7.59 -3.51
N SER A 26 11.64 8.33 -4.10
CA SER A 26 10.36 8.66 -3.46
C SER A 26 9.46 7.43 -3.46
N ILE A 27 8.99 7.03 -2.30
CA ILE A 27 8.03 5.94 -2.11
C ILE A 27 6.62 6.51 -2.17
N HIS A 28 6.33 7.46 -1.28
CA HIS A 28 5.06 8.16 -1.20
C HIS A 28 5.22 9.43 -0.35
N PRO A 29 4.64 10.58 -0.72
CA PRO A 29 4.83 11.85 0.00
C PRO A 29 4.53 11.80 1.50
N SER A 30 3.59 10.95 1.93
CA SER A 30 3.23 10.84 3.36
C SER A 30 4.22 10.01 4.19
N VAL A 31 5.16 9.30 3.57
CA VAL A 31 6.12 8.41 4.27
C VAL A 31 7.57 8.72 3.97
N ASP A 32 7.89 9.46 2.94
CA ASP A 32 9.27 9.73 2.49
C ASP A 32 10.14 10.43 3.56
N ASN A 33 9.51 11.19 4.45
CA ASN A 33 10.17 11.83 5.59
C ASN A 33 9.98 11.06 6.92
N GLY A 34 9.65 9.76 6.83
CA GLY A 34 9.28 8.92 7.95
C GLY A 34 7.79 8.98 8.28
N ALA A 35 7.23 7.82 8.64
CA ALA A 35 5.83 7.73 9.05
C ALA A 35 5.63 8.36 10.44
N LYS A 36 4.56 9.15 10.61
CA LYS A 36 4.19 9.70 11.92
C LYS A 36 3.60 8.58 12.79
N PRO A 37 3.90 8.55 14.11
CA PRO A 37 3.31 7.55 14.99
C PRO A 37 1.80 7.75 15.14
N ALA A 38 1.10 6.66 15.48
CA ALA A 38 -0.30 6.74 15.86
C ALA A 38 -0.49 7.61 17.11
N ALA A 39 -1.56 8.40 17.14
CA ALA A 39 -1.91 9.14 18.34
C ALA A 39 -2.72 8.24 19.31
N PRO A 40 -2.38 8.21 20.61
CA PRO A 40 -3.18 7.51 21.61
C PRO A 40 -4.62 7.99 21.60
N GLY A 41 -5.57 7.05 21.61
CA GLY A 41 -7.00 7.39 21.64
C GLY A 41 -7.56 7.98 20.35
N PHE A 42 -6.81 7.96 19.23
CA PHE A 42 -7.32 8.43 17.94
C PHE A 42 -8.51 7.58 17.48
N ALA A 43 -9.66 8.23 17.36
CA ALA A 43 -10.93 7.56 17.07
C ALA A 43 -11.35 7.64 15.58
N GLY A 44 -10.43 8.03 14.70
CA GLY A 44 -10.72 8.17 13.28
C GLY A 44 -10.78 9.61 12.80
N GLY A 45 -11.18 9.81 11.55
CA GLY A 45 -11.21 11.13 10.92
C GLY A 45 -12.03 11.14 9.64
N THR A 46 -11.89 12.20 8.86
CA THR A 46 -12.59 12.37 7.58
C THR A 46 -11.58 12.23 6.44
N LEU A 47 -11.85 11.39 5.48
CA LEU A 47 -11.13 11.31 4.22
C LEU A 47 -11.76 12.30 3.24
N VAL A 48 -10.94 13.05 2.52
CA VAL A 48 -11.39 14.10 1.59
C VAL A 48 -10.76 13.87 0.23
N CYS A 49 -11.55 13.83 -0.84
CA CYS A 49 -11.01 13.66 -2.19
C CYS A 49 -10.24 14.92 -2.65
N LYS A 50 -9.48 14.80 -3.74
CA LYS A 50 -8.61 15.88 -4.25
C LYS A 50 -9.33 16.95 -5.07
N CYS A 51 -10.67 17.02 -5.05
CA CYS A 51 -11.41 18.12 -5.66
C CYS A 51 -11.21 19.41 -4.87
N GLY A 52 -10.91 20.52 -5.58
CA GLY A 52 -10.75 21.84 -4.94
C GLY A 52 -12.08 22.43 -4.43
N GLN A 53 -13.21 22.04 -5.05
CA GLN A 53 -14.54 22.49 -4.65
C GLN A 53 -15.47 21.30 -4.47
N ASN A 54 -16.34 21.37 -3.47
CA ASN A 54 -17.33 20.34 -3.16
C ASN A 54 -16.73 18.93 -3.16
N PRO A 55 -15.69 18.64 -2.34
CA PRO A 55 -15.06 17.33 -2.29
C PRO A 55 -16.03 16.26 -1.79
N VAL A 56 -15.77 15.02 -2.18
CA VAL A 56 -16.36 13.85 -1.51
C VAL A 56 -15.72 13.73 -0.13
N GLU A 57 -16.54 13.55 0.90
CA GLU A 57 -16.06 13.27 2.26
C GLU A 57 -16.58 11.92 2.73
N VAL A 58 -15.67 11.16 3.36
CA VAL A 58 -15.95 9.85 3.95
C VAL A 58 -15.50 9.89 5.40
N SER A 59 -16.42 9.70 6.33
CA SER A 59 -16.12 9.58 7.76
C SER A 59 -15.64 8.17 8.07
N VAL A 60 -14.57 8.06 8.86
CA VAL A 60 -14.07 6.81 9.43
C VAL A 60 -14.04 6.98 10.94
N GLN A 61 -14.90 6.21 11.65
CA GLN A 61 -15.10 6.33 13.10
C GLN A 61 -14.36 5.23 13.86
N SER A 62 -13.10 4.98 13.48
CA SER A 62 -12.19 4.05 14.14
C SER A 62 -10.74 4.37 13.81
N GLN A 63 -9.80 3.89 14.60
CA GLN A 63 -8.41 3.80 14.20
C GLN A 63 -8.30 2.84 13.00
N SER A 64 -7.35 3.11 12.12
CA SER A 64 -6.98 2.19 11.02
C SER A 64 -6.09 1.05 11.51
N ALA A 65 -6.13 -0.08 10.78
CA ALA A 65 -5.27 -1.23 11.04
C ALA A 65 -4.58 -1.70 9.75
N HIS A 66 -3.53 -2.51 9.90
CA HIS A 66 -2.78 -3.12 8.79
C HIS A 66 -2.38 -2.13 7.69
N ASN A 67 -2.03 -0.90 8.11
CA ASN A 67 -1.59 0.12 7.18
C ASN A 67 -0.27 -0.30 6.50
N HIS A 68 -0.17 -0.11 5.19
CA HIS A 68 1.00 -0.52 4.42
C HIS A 68 1.20 0.31 3.15
N ALA A 69 2.42 0.32 2.66
CA ALA A 69 2.73 0.82 1.32
C ALA A 69 2.42 -0.26 0.29
N CYS A 70 1.46 -0.02 -0.61
CA CYS A 70 1.00 -1.00 -1.60
C CYS A 70 1.49 -0.68 -3.00
N GLY A 71 2.30 -1.58 -3.58
CA GLY A 71 2.82 -1.45 -4.96
C GLY A 71 1.84 -1.90 -6.05
N CYS A 72 0.72 -2.58 -5.72
CA CYS A 72 -0.15 -3.18 -6.72
C CYS A 72 -0.72 -2.14 -7.71
N THR A 73 -1.03 -2.59 -8.94
CA THR A 73 -1.54 -1.74 -10.03
C THR A 73 -2.96 -1.23 -9.82
N LYS A 74 -3.70 -1.83 -8.89
CA LYS A 74 -5.11 -1.53 -8.64
C LYS A 74 -5.33 -0.44 -7.58
N CYS A 75 -4.33 -0.18 -6.72
CA CYS A 75 -4.44 0.84 -5.69
C CYS A 75 -4.18 2.23 -6.27
N TRP A 76 -5.00 3.20 -5.86
CA TRP A 76 -4.79 4.59 -6.22
C TRP A 76 -3.48 5.13 -5.61
N LYS A 77 -2.73 5.86 -6.41
CA LYS A 77 -1.49 6.51 -6.00
C LYS A 77 -1.57 8.00 -6.34
N PRO A 78 -1.17 8.90 -5.46
CA PRO A 78 -1.03 10.30 -5.82
C PRO A 78 0.07 10.47 -6.90
N LYS A 79 0.01 11.56 -7.64
CA LYS A 79 0.99 11.85 -8.70
C LYS A 79 2.42 11.79 -8.14
N GLY A 80 3.27 11.01 -8.79
CA GLY A 80 4.68 10.85 -8.44
C GLY A 80 4.97 9.79 -7.36
N ALA A 81 3.96 9.19 -6.73
CA ALA A 81 4.16 8.09 -5.79
C ALA A 81 4.33 6.76 -6.51
N LEU A 82 5.30 5.95 -6.08
CA LEU A 82 5.48 4.57 -6.53
C LEU A 82 4.51 3.61 -5.84
N PHE A 83 4.11 3.91 -4.61
CA PHE A 83 3.23 3.10 -3.78
C PHE A 83 1.97 3.90 -3.40
N ALA A 84 0.89 3.19 -3.11
CA ALA A 84 -0.24 3.73 -2.38
C ALA A 84 -0.01 3.53 -0.88
N VAL A 85 -0.63 4.34 -0.02
CA VAL A 85 -0.75 4.05 1.41
C VAL A 85 -2.16 3.52 1.65
N VAL A 86 -2.28 2.28 2.13
CA VAL A 86 -3.57 1.59 2.29
C VAL A 86 -3.67 0.99 3.67
N ALA A 87 -4.75 1.29 4.35
CA ALA A 87 -5.11 0.70 5.63
C ALA A 87 -6.51 0.09 5.56
N VAL A 88 -6.93 -0.60 6.61
CA VAL A 88 -8.30 -1.08 6.74
C VAL A 88 -9.00 -0.47 7.95
N ALA A 89 -10.33 -0.35 7.86
CA ALA A 89 -11.21 0.01 8.95
C ALA A 89 -12.45 -0.90 8.93
N PRO A 90 -13.12 -1.13 10.07
CA PRO A 90 -14.39 -1.85 10.07
C PRO A 90 -15.41 -1.15 9.18
N ARG A 91 -16.10 -1.93 8.34
CA ARG A 91 -17.06 -1.42 7.34
C ARG A 91 -18.19 -0.59 7.96
N ASP A 92 -18.66 -0.98 9.13
CA ASP A 92 -19.72 -0.28 9.88
C ASP A 92 -19.27 1.08 10.45
N LYS A 93 -17.96 1.35 10.43
CA LYS A 93 -17.33 2.61 10.85
C LYS A 93 -17.01 3.54 9.67
N VAL A 94 -17.28 3.14 8.43
CA VAL A 94 -16.99 3.92 7.23
C VAL A 94 -18.27 4.36 6.57
N SER A 95 -18.50 5.67 6.44
CA SER A 95 -19.71 6.24 5.85
C SER A 95 -19.41 7.47 4.98
N VAL A 96 -20.09 7.56 3.84
CA VAL A 96 -20.01 8.74 2.97
C VAL A 96 -20.86 9.85 3.59
N THR A 97 -20.25 10.99 3.85
CA THR A 97 -20.93 12.13 4.52
C THR A 97 -21.25 13.30 3.59
N LYS A 98 -20.47 13.46 2.50
CA LYS A 98 -20.74 14.53 1.50
C LYS A 98 -20.49 14.06 0.08
N ASN A 99 -21.32 14.56 -0.84
CA ASN A 99 -21.15 14.42 -2.29
C ASN A 99 -20.98 12.96 -2.77
N GLY A 100 -21.69 12.02 -2.14
CA GLY A 100 -21.64 10.59 -2.49
C GLY A 100 -22.09 10.29 -3.92
N ASP A 101 -22.91 11.15 -4.53
CA ASP A 101 -23.31 11.10 -5.93
C ASP A 101 -22.15 11.18 -6.91
N LYS A 102 -21.00 11.71 -6.48
CA LYS A 102 -19.75 11.73 -7.25
C LYS A 102 -18.96 10.43 -7.19
N LEU A 103 -19.35 9.46 -6.37
CA LEU A 103 -18.65 8.19 -6.30
C LEU A 103 -19.09 7.27 -7.44
N THR A 104 -18.13 6.49 -7.93
CA THR A 104 -18.34 5.39 -8.87
C THR A 104 -17.44 4.22 -8.50
N VAL A 105 -17.89 3.00 -8.80
CA VAL A 105 -17.06 1.81 -8.69
C VAL A 105 -16.15 1.74 -9.91
N VAL A 106 -14.83 1.68 -9.68
CA VAL A 106 -13.82 1.69 -10.75
C VAL A 106 -13.90 0.42 -11.61
N ASP A 107 -14.05 -0.74 -10.96
CA ASP A 107 -14.17 -2.04 -11.60
C ASP A 107 -15.16 -2.89 -10.80
N PRO A 108 -16.41 -3.02 -11.28
CA PRO A 108 -17.42 -3.82 -10.61
C PRO A 108 -17.11 -5.31 -10.53
N GLY A 109 -16.25 -5.83 -11.43
CA GLY A 109 -15.80 -7.22 -11.44
C GLY A 109 -14.65 -7.50 -10.48
N ALA A 110 -14.02 -6.47 -9.90
CA ALA A 110 -12.90 -6.67 -8.98
C ALA A 110 -13.38 -7.18 -7.62
N THR A 111 -12.57 -8.05 -7.00
CA THR A 111 -12.83 -8.54 -5.63
C THR A 111 -12.94 -7.40 -4.62
N ILE A 112 -12.06 -6.41 -4.72
CA ILE A 112 -12.16 -5.16 -3.95
C ILE A 112 -12.78 -4.11 -4.87
N GLN A 113 -14.02 -3.78 -4.65
CA GLN A 113 -14.72 -2.73 -5.37
C GLN A 113 -14.28 -1.37 -4.84
N ARG A 114 -13.51 -0.64 -5.63
CA ARG A 114 -12.95 0.66 -5.27
C ARG A 114 -13.91 1.77 -5.67
N HIS A 115 -14.36 2.53 -4.68
CA HIS A 115 -15.23 3.68 -4.86
C HIS A 115 -14.38 4.93 -5.05
N ALA A 116 -14.36 5.46 -6.27
CA ALA A 116 -13.56 6.62 -6.64
C ALA A 116 -14.43 7.84 -6.92
N CYS A 117 -13.89 9.01 -6.64
CA CYS A 117 -14.51 10.27 -7.10
C CYS A 117 -14.34 10.37 -8.62
N LYS A 118 -15.45 10.37 -9.37
CA LYS A 118 -15.47 10.46 -10.85
C LYS A 118 -14.92 11.78 -11.41
N VAL A 119 -14.75 12.81 -10.55
CA VAL A 119 -14.20 14.11 -10.97
C VAL A 119 -12.67 14.14 -10.89
N CYS A 120 -12.06 13.66 -9.78
CA CYS A 120 -10.63 13.74 -9.55
C CYS A 120 -9.93 12.36 -9.53
N GLY A 121 -10.67 11.26 -9.70
CA GLY A 121 -10.11 9.91 -9.73
C GLY A 121 -9.62 9.38 -8.39
N THR A 122 -9.71 10.15 -7.29
CA THR A 122 -9.26 9.71 -5.97
C THR A 122 -10.12 8.56 -5.47
N HIS A 123 -9.50 7.43 -5.11
CA HIS A 123 -10.21 6.33 -4.46
C HIS A 123 -10.48 6.69 -3.00
N MET A 124 -11.73 6.70 -2.61
CA MET A 124 -12.14 7.08 -1.26
C MET A 124 -12.14 5.88 -0.32
N TYR A 125 -12.62 4.74 -0.78
CA TYR A 125 -12.55 3.47 -0.06
C TYR A 125 -12.69 2.30 -1.03
N GLY A 126 -12.25 1.12 -0.59
CA GLY A 126 -12.45 -0.15 -1.30
C GLY A 126 -13.24 -1.12 -0.43
N ARG A 127 -14.15 -1.91 -1.00
CA ARG A 127 -15.05 -2.79 -0.27
C ARG A 127 -15.12 -4.17 -0.89
N ILE A 128 -15.19 -5.21 -0.07
CA ILE A 128 -15.41 -6.59 -0.51
C ILE A 128 -16.83 -7.00 -0.14
N GLU A 129 -17.65 -7.28 -1.17
CA GLU A 129 -19.05 -7.68 -0.98
C GLU A 129 -19.21 -9.20 -0.78
N LYS A 130 -18.22 -10.00 -1.19
CA LYS A 130 -18.26 -11.45 -1.06
C LYS A 130 -18.12 -11.89 0.40
N ALA A 131 -19.19 -12.35 1.02
CA ALA A 131 -19.27 -12.73 2.45
C ALA A 131 -18.24 -13.78 2.89
N GLY A 132 -17.86 -14.73 2.03
CA GLY A 132 -16.84 -15.76 2.34
C GLY A 132 -15.38 -15.30 2.17
N HIS A 133 -15.14 -14.01 1.90
CA HIS A 133 -13.78 -13.51 1.75
C HIS A 133 -13.16 -13.19 3.12
N PRO A 134 -11.86 -13.50 3.37
CA PRO A 134 -11.20 -13.27 4.67
C PRO A 134 -11.24 -11.81 5.15
N PHE A 135 -11.32 -10.85 4.24
CA PHE A 135 -11.42 -9.42 4.57
C PHE A 135 -12.84 -8.85 4.39
N HIS A 136 -13.87 -9.71 4.31
CA HIS A 136 -15.25 -9.24 4.34
C HIS A 136 -15.53 -8.53 5.68
N GLY A 137 -16.26 -7.41 5.62
CA GLY A 137 -16.51 -6.59 6.81
C GLY A 137 -15.46 -5.51 7.08
N LEU A 138 -14.41 -5.42 6.23
CA LEU A 138 -13.43 -4.35 6.25
C LEU A 138 -13.56 -3.48 4.99
N ASP A 139 -13.37 -2.17 5.16
CA ASP A 139 -13.14 -1.23 4.07
C ASP A 139 -11.66 -0.86 4.01
N PHE A 140 -11.12 -0.81 2.79
CA PHE A 140 -9.75 -0.39 2.50
C PHE A 140 -9.76 1.13 2.29
N ILE A 141 -8.95 1.85 3.04
CA ILE A 141 -8.95 3.31 3.07
C ILE A 141 -7.54 3.87 2.82
N HIS A 142 -7.49 5.10 2.36
CA HIS A 142 -6.26 5.86 2.16
C HIS A 142 -6.15 6.93 3.24
N THR A 143 -5.38 6.66 4.30
CA THR A 143 -5.28 7.54 5.48
C THR A 143 -4.66 8.89 5.18
N GLU A 144 -3.84 9.00 4.12
CA GLU A 144 -3.24 10.24 3.64
C GLU A 144 -4.25 11.23 3.04
N LEU A 145 -5.49 10.79 2.80
CA LEU A 145 -6.58 11.67 2.37
C LEU A 145 -7.22 12.44 3.53
N SER A 146 -6.86 12.10 4.76
CA SER A 146 -7.39 12.77 5.95
C SER A 146 -6.54 13.99 6.31
N PRO A 147 -7.14 15.15 6.60
CA PRO A 147 -6.44 16.27 7.20
C PRO A 147 -6.08 16.04 8.68
N GLN A 148 -6.72 15.07 9.34
CA GLN A 148 -6.41 14.70 10.71
C GLN A 148 -5.14 13.82 10.76
N SER A 149 -4.31 14.04 11.77
CA SER A 149 -3.17 13.20 12.12
C SER A 149 -3.53 12.23 13.24
N GLY A 150 -2.77 11.13 13.34
CA GLY A 150 -2.96 10.14 14.43
C GLY A 150 -3.35 8.75 13.94
N TRP A 151 -3.50 8.55 12.64
CA TRP A 151 -3.70 7.25 12.01
C TRP A 151 -2.54 6.30 12.31
N SER A 152 -2.79 4.99 12.32
CA SER A 152 -1.74 3.97 12.37
C SER A 152 -0.75 4.18 11.23
N PRO A 153 0.58 4.20 11.50
CA PRO A 153 1.58 4.31 10.44
C PRO A 153 1.59 3.08 9.54
N PRO A 154 2.10 3.17 8.30
CA PRO A 154 2.43 1.98 7.54
C PRO A 154 3.46 1.11 8.26
N GLU A 155 3.25 -0.22 8.25
CA GLU A 155 4.04 -1.21 8.98
C GLU A 155 4.95 -2.03 8.06
N PHE A 156 4.61 -2.14 6.78
CA PHE A 156 5.34 -2.90 5.77
C PHE A 156 5.05 -2.37 4.36
N ALA A 157 5.74 -2.91 3.35
CA ALA A 157 5.42 -2.70 1.95
C ALA A 157 4.97 -4.01 1.30
N ALA A 158 3.86 -3.98 0.57
CA ALA A 158 3.27 -5.12 -0.10
C ALA A 158 3.31 -4.97 -1.64
N PHE A 159 3.36 -6.10 -2.36
CA PHE A 159 3.33 -6.14 -3.82
C PHE A 159 4.41 -5.25 -4.46
N VAL A 160 5.63 -5.33 -3.90
CA VAL A 160 6.71 -4.39 -4.24
C VAL A 160 7.13 -4.53 -5.70
N SER A 161 7.24 -5.75 -6.24
CA SER A 161 7.58 -5.95 -7.66
C SER A 161 6.51 -5.44 -8.61
N SER A 162 5.25 -5.32 -8.19
CA SER A 162 4.14 -4.87 -9.07
C SER A 162 4.26 -3.40 -9.50
N ILE A 163 5.13 -2.60 -8.87
CA ILE A 163 5.39 -1.23 -9.38
C ILE A 163 6.02 -1.25 -10.78
N ILE A 164 6.72 -2.33 -11.17
CA ILE A 164 7.26 -2.52 -12.52
C ILE A 164 6.13 -2.55 -13.55
N GLU A 165 5.02 -3.21 -13.23
CA GLU A 165 3.82 -3.24 -14.07
C GLU A 165 3.19 -1.84 -14.24
N SER A 166 3.50 -0.91 -13.35
CA SER A 166 3.10 0.50 -13.40
C SER A 166 4.16 1.41 -14.05
N GLY A 167 5.25 0.84 -14.59
CA GLY A 167 6.28 1.55 -15.33
C GLY A 167 7.55 1.91 -14.55
N ALA A 168 7.73 1.42 -13.32
CA ALA A 168 9.00 1.57 -12.62
C ALA A 168 10.12 0.77 -13.30
N ASP A 169 11.32 1.37 -13.40
CA ASP A 169 12.49 0.71 -13.99
C ASP A 169 12.93 -0.50 -13.13
N PRO A 170 12.95 -1.74 -13.67
CA PRO A 170 13.41 -2.92 -12.94
C PRO A 170 14.83 -2.78 -12.37
N LYS A 171 15.69 -1.98 -12.99
CA LYS A 171 17.06 -1.71 -12.51
C LYS A 171 17.08 -0.92 -11.20
N GLN A 172 16.02 -0.18 -10.88
CA GLN A 172 15.91 0.61 -9.65
C GLN A 172 15.33 -0.20 -8.48
N MET A 173 14.88 -1.43 -8.68
CA MET A 173 14.20 -2.21 -7.63
C MET A 173 15.08 -2.48 -6.40
N GLY A 174 16.40 -2.59 -6.58
CA GLY A 174 17.35 -2.66 -5.46
C GLY A 174 17.30 -1.40 -4.58
N ALA A 175 17.33 -0.22 -5.19
CA ALA A 175 17.25 1.07 -4.49
C ALA A 175 15.88 1.27 -3.83
N VAL A 176 14.78 0.88 -4.52
CA VAL A 176 13.42 0.93 -3.97
C VAL A 176 13.32 0.08 -2.69
N ARG A 177 13.78 -1.18 -2.72
CA ARG A 177 13.74 -2.06 -1.54
C ARG A 177 14.64 -1.55 -0.41
N ALA A 178 15.82 -1.01 -0.73
CA ALA A 178 16.69 -0.37 0.25
C ALA A 178 15.99 0.81 0.91
N ARG A 179 15.37 1.69 0.12
CA ARG A 179 14.64 2.86 0.63
C ARG A 179 13.46 2.46 1.51
N LEU A 180 12.71 1.44 1.15
CA LEU A 180 11.61 0.91 1.97
C LEU A 180 12.13 0.47 3.35
N ARG A 181 13.27 -0.27 3.41
CA ARG A 181 13.87 -0.70 4.69
C ARG A 181 14.38 0.47 5.53
N GLU A 182 14.96 1.50 4.93
CA GLU A 182 15.33 2.74 5.62
C GLU A 182 14.12 3.39 6.30
N LEU A 183 12.96 3.36 5.62
CA LEU A 183 11.69 3.83 6.15
C LEU A 183 11.04 2.83 7.12
N LYS A 184 11.71 1.72 7.46
CA LYS A 184 11.23 0.62 8.31
C LYS A 184 9.99 -0.09 7.77
N LEU A 185 9.86 -0.11 6.45
CA LEU A 185 8.81 -0.81 5.71
C LEU A 185 9.43 -2.04 5.04
N GLU A 186 9.39 -3.20 5.71
CA GLU A 186 9.94 -4.43 5.11
C GLU A 186 9.19 -4.75 3.80
N PRO A 187 9.92 -4.92 2.67
CA PRO A 187 9.32 -5.14 1.35
C PRO A 187 8.96 -6.62 1.13
N TYR A 188 7.69 -6.87 0.82
CA TYR A 188 7.17 -8.17 0.41
C TYR A 188 6.58 -8.10 -1.01
N ASP A 189 6.67 -9.19 -1.77
CA ASP A 189 6.02 -9.33 -3.08
C ASP A 189 4.61 -9.96 -2.97
N CYS A 190 4.10 -10.08 -1.75
CA CYS A 190 2.72 -10.42 -1.36
C CYS A 190 2.32 -9.54 -0.16
N LEU A 191 1.40 -9.99 0.68
CA LEU A 191 1.16 -9.37 2.00
C LEU A 191 2.23 -9.80 3.00
N SER A 192 2.24 -9.18 4.18
CA SER A 192 3.14 -9.60 5.28
C SER A 192 2.85 -11.03 5.74
N PRO A 193 3.85 -11.76 6.27
CA PRO A 193 3.66 -13.15 6.69
C PRO A 193 2.45 -13.37 7.62
N PRO A 194 2.20 -12.55 8.66
CA PRO A 194 1.03 -12.73 9.51
C PRO A 194 -0.31 -12.60 8.77
N LEU A 195 -0.40 -11.71 7.78
CA LEU A 195 -1.61 -11.60 6.95
C LEU A 195 -1.76 -12.76 5.97
N MET A 196 -0.66 -13.30 5.44
CA MET A 196 -0.68 -14.51 4.62
C MET A 196 -1.13 -15.73 5.43
N ASP A 197 -0.64 -15.87 6.66
CA ASP A 197 -1.06 -16.94 7.59
C ASP A 197 -2.56 -16.82 7.94
N PHE A 198 -3.05 -15.62 8.17
CA PHE A 198 -4.48 -15.35 8.40
C PHE A 198 -5.33 -15.80 7.20
N ILE A 199 -4.94 -15.43 5.97
CA ILE A 199 -5.65 -15.82 4.74
C ILE A 199 -5.63 -17.34 4.58
N ALA A 200 -4.47 -17.98 4.72
CA ALA A 200 -4.30 -19.42 4.58
C ALA A 200 -5.14 -20.17 5.61
N THR A 201 -5.15 -19.70 6.86
CA THR A 201 -5.99 -20.26 7.94
C THR A 201 -7.48 -20.15 7.61
N HIS A 202 -7.94 -19.00 7.13
CA HIS A 202 -9.33 -18.81 6.72
C HIS A 202 -9.73 -19.79 5.59
N ILE A 203 -8.90 -19.94 4.57
CA ILE A 203 -9.13 -20.84 3.45
C ILE A 203 -9.17 -22.31 3.94
N ALA A 204 -8.22 -22.70 4.79
CA ALA A 204 -8.14 -24.06 5.32
C ALA A 204 -9.36 -24.43 6.21
N LYS A 205 -9.87 -23.48 6.98
CA LYS A 205 -11.12 -23.65 7.73
C LYS A 205 -12.33 -23.74 6.80
N ALA A 206 -12.43 -22.86 5.81
CA ALA A 206 -13.54 -22.87 4.85
C ALA A 206 -13.59 -24.16 4.00
N SER A 207 -12.45 -24.79 3.74
CA SER A 207 -12.34 -26.08 3.02
C SER A 207 -12.43 -27.32 3.93
N GLY A 208 -12.55 -27.15 5.27
CA GLY A 208 -12.63 -28.24 6.23
C GLY A 208 -11.30 -28.96 6.52
N VAL A 209 -10.17 -28.45 6.01
CA VAL A 209 -8.83 -29.01 6.29
C VAL A 209 -8.41 -28.73 7.73
N LEU A 210 -8.69 -27.52 8.22
CA LEU A 210 -8.54 -27.18 9.63
C LEU A 210 -9.90 -27.23 10.31
N LYS A 211 -9.96 -27.97 11.42
CA LYS A 211 -11.12 -27.96 12.34
C LYS A 211 -11.04 -26.65 13.15
N GLY A 212 -12.13 -25.94 13.26
CA GLY A 212 -12.26 -24.69 14.01
C GLY A 212 -12.16 -24.89 15.52
#